data_285a8a20b75693d2a57822bbf0a02aca
#
_entry.id   285a8a20b75693d2a57822bbf0a02aca
#
_cell.length_a   1.000
_cell.length_b   1.000
_cell.length_c   1.000
_cell.angle_alpha   90.00
_cell.angle_beta   90.00
_cell.angle_gamma   90.00
#
_symmetry.space_group_name_H-M   'P 1'
#
loop_
_entity.id
_entity.type
_entity.pdbx_description
1 polymer ?
#
loop_
_entity_poly.entity_id
_entity_poly.type
_entity_poly.pdbx_seq_one_letter_code
_entity_poly.pdbx_strand_id
1 'polypeptide(L)'
;MTPSSDDDYAEIRDAVRDLCAQFPDEYHRKIDEQRAYPEAFVDALTQAGWMAALIPHEYGGSGLTMAEASVIMEEINRSGGNSGACHGQMYVMNAIVRSGSPDQKEFYLPKIAAGQLRIQSMGVTEPTTGSDTTRLKTSAVRKDGRWVINGQKVWISRIQHSDLMILLARTTPLDQVTKRSEGLSCFLVDLKQAIGHGLTVRPILNMVNHETNELFFDQLEIPDDALLGVEGQGFKTLLDGLNAERTLIAAECIGDGYWFIERARKYASERVVFGRPIGQNQGVQFPIAEAYIEVEAANLMRWKACAKIDAHQNAGAEANMAKYLAAKASWEAANVCLQTHGGFGFACEYDVERKFRETRLYQVAPISTNMIFSYVAEHVLGLPKSY
;
A
#
# COMPACT_ATOMS: atom_id res chain seq x y z
N MET A 1 -16.88 15.62 13.95
CA MET A 1 -17.43 15.33 12.61
C MET A 1 -18.03 13.95 12.64
N THR A 2 -19.27 13.78 12.18
CA THR A 2 -19.92 12.50 11.97
C THR A 2 -19.11 11.74 10.91
N PRO A 3 -18.94 10.42 11.04
CA PRO A 3 -18.34 9.62 9.97
C PRO A 3 -19.10 9.85 8.66
N SER A 4 -18.39 9.95 7.56
CA SER A 4 -18.99 10.22 6.26
C SER A 4 -19.92 9.08 5.83
N SER A 5 -21.05 9.42 5.22
CA SER A 5 -21.91 8.48 4.50
C SER A 5 -21.32 8.14 3.13
N ASP A 6 -21.84 7.13 2.43
CA ASP A 6 -21.49 6.87 1.02
C ASP A 6 -21.74 8.08 0.10
N ASP A 7 -22.55 9.04 0.53
CA ASP A 7 -22.83 10.30 -0.18
C ASP A 7 -21.69 11.32 -0.07
N ASP A 8 -20.82 11.17 0.95
CA ASP A 8 -19.65 12.03 1.05
C ASP A 8 -18.62 11.64 -0.02
N TYR A 9 -18.08 12.65 -0.69
CA TYR A 9 -17.16 12.48 -1.83
C TYR A 9 -17.77 11.77 -3.06
N ALA A 10 -19.08 11.90 -3.29
CA ALA A 10 -19.79 11.26 -4.41
C ALA A 10 -19.13 11.54 -5.76
N GLU A 11 -18.69 12.78 -6.00
CA GLU A 11 -18.01 13.17 -7.24
C GLU A 11 -16.71 12.36 -7.47
N ILE A 12 -15.91 12.15 -6.43
CA ILE A 12 -14.67 11.35 -6.52
C ILE A 12 -15.03 9.89 -6.74
N ARG A 13 -16.00 9.35 -5.97
CA ARG A 13 -16.45 7.96 -6.09
C ARG A 13 -16.94 7.64 -7.49
N ASP A 14 -17.82 8.49 -8.04
CA ASP A 14 -18.41 8.30 -9.36
C ASP A 14 -17.32 8.39 -10.44
N ALA A 15 -16.45 9.40 -10.39
CA ALA A 15 -15.38 9.56 -11.37
C ALA A 15 -14.36 8.38 -11.37
N VAL A 16 -13.99 7.89 -10.19
CA VAL A 16 -13.10 6.71 -10.09
C VAL A 16 -13.81 5.44 -10.57
N ARG A 17 -15.08 5.26 -10.22
CA ARG A 17 -15.91 4.13 -10.64
C ARG A 17 -16.10 4.09 -12.15
N ASP A 18 -16.40 5.25 -12.77
CA ASP A 18 -16.53 5.38 -14.22
C ASP A 18 -15.24 5.05 -14.97
N LEU A 19 -14.10 5.48 -14.42
CA LEU A 19 -12.80 5.08 -14.97
C LEU A 19 -12.58 3.57 -14.84
N CYS A 20 -12.82 3.01 -13.65
CA CYS A 20 -12.64 1.57 -13.40
C CYS A 20 -13.58 0.71 -14.27
N ALA A 21 -14.77 1.19 -14.61
CA ALA A 21 -15.72 0.48 -15.49
C ALA A 21 -15.18 0.25 -16.91
N GLN A 22 -14.16 1.00 -17.34
CA GLN A 22 -13.47 0.79 -18.62
C GLN A 22 -12.55 -0.45 -18.60
N PHE A 23 -12.27 -0.99 -17.41
CA PHE A 23 -11.42 -2.15 -17.16
C PHE A 23 -12.23 -3.25 -16.46
N PRO A 24 -13.03 -4.02 -17.19
CA PRO A 24 -13.90 -5.04 -16.61
C PRO A 24 -13.12 -6.21 -16.00
N ASP A 25 -13.83 -7.09 -15.30
CA ASP A 25 -13.24 -8.27 -14.64
C ASP A 25 -12.34 -9.10 -15.56
N GLU A 26 -12.73 -9.25 -16.84
CA GLU A 26 -11.94 -9.99 -17.86
C GLU A 26 -10.56 -9.36 -18.10
N TYR A 27 -10.45 -8.03 -18.04
CA TYR A 27 -9.16 -7.35 -18.15
C TYR A 27 -8.25 -7.74 -16.99
N HIS A 28 -8.73 -7.62 -15.74
CA HIS A 28 -7.96 -7.94 -14.55
C HIS A 28 -7.59 -9.43 -14.48
N ARG A 29 -8.49 -10.31 -14.87
CA ARG A 29 -8.26 -11.76 -14.94
C ARG A 29 -7.15 -12.10 -15.94
N LYS A 30 -7.19 -11.53 -17.13
CA LYS A 30 -6.14 -11.71 -18.15
C LYS A 30 -4.77 -11.23 -17.67
N ILE A 31 -4.72 -10.08 -17.00
CA ILE A 31 -3.49 -9.53 -16.40
C ILE A 31 -2.96 -10.48 -15.32
N ASP A 32 -3.83 -11.02 -14.47
CA ASP A 32 -3.44 -11.99 -13.43
C ASP A 32 -2.90 -13.29 -14.01
N GLU A 33 -3.59 -13.87 -14.99
CA GLU A 33 -3.18 -15.10 -15.71
C GLU A 33 -1.80 -14.94 -16.36
N GLN A 34 -1.53 -13.79 -16.95
CA GLN A 34 -0.26 -13.48 -17.61
C GLN A 34 0.83 -13.06 -16.62
N ARG A 35 0.50 -12.87 -15.35
CA ARG A 35 1.37 -12.23 -14.35
C ARG A 35 1.96 -10.92 -14.85
N ALA A 36 1.16 -10.16 -15.59
CA ALA A 36 1.56 -8.91 -16.21
C ALA A 36 1.23 -7.71 -15.30
N TYR A 37 1.89 -6.60 -15.55
CA TYR A 37 1.54 -5.32 -14.95
C TYR A 37 0.35 -4.71 -15.69
N PRO A 38 -0.65 -4.15 -14.99
CA PRO A 38 -1.84 -3.56 -15.62
C PRO A 38 -1.54 -2.14 -16.13
N GLU A 39 -0.63 -2.02 -17.09
CA GLU A 39 -0.11 -0.72 -17.60
C GLU A 39 -1.23 0.22 -18.01
N ALA A 40 -2.16 -0.24 -18.87
CA ALA A 40 -3.24 0.60 -19.36
C ALA A 40 -4.16 1.13 -18.24
N PHE A 41 -4.40 0.31 -17.22
CA PHE A 41 -5.19 0.73 -16.05
C PHE A 41 -4.46 1.79 -15.21
N VAL A 42 -3.17 1.58 -14.95
CA VAL A 42 -2.36 2.53 -14.17
C VAL A 42 -2.14 3.83 -14.94
N ASP A 43 -1.95 3.75 -16.26
CA ASP A 43 -1.87 4.94 -17.12
C ASP A 43 -3.16 5.75 -17.10
N ALA A 44 -4.32 5.10 -17.19
CA ALA A 44 -5.61 5.78 -17.11
C ALA A 44 -5.80 6.51 -15.77
N LEU A 45 -5.45 5.86 -14.65
CA LEU A 45 -5.47 6.49 -13.31
C LEU A 45 -4.49 7.67 -13.22
N THR A 46 -3.33 7.54 -13.83
CA THR A 46 -2.29 8.60 -13.85
C THR A 46 -2.76 9.79 -14.69
N GLN A 47 -3.28 9.56 -15.89
CA GLN A 47 -3.77 10.60 -16.79
C GLN A 47 -4.98 11.34 -16.20
N ALA A 48 -5.83 10.66 -15.44
CA ALA A 48 -6.93 11.26 -14.70
C ALA A 48 -6.47 12.06 -13.46
N GLY A 49 -5.17 12.05 -13.13
CA GLY A 49 -4.59 12.78 -11.99
C GLY A 49 -4.73 12.07 -10.63
N TRP A 50 -5.37 10.89 -10.57
CA TRP A 50 -5.60 10.20 -9.32
C TRP A 50 -4.32 9.78 -8.60
N MET A 51 -3.27 9.47 -9.36
CA MET A 51 -1.96 9.09 -8.78
C MET A 51 -1.15 10.26 -8.25
N ALA A 52 -1.57 11.49 -8.50
CA ALA A 52 -0.98 12.74 -7.99
C ALA A 52 -1.86 13.43 -6.94
N ALA A 53 -2.89 12.76 -6.44
CA ALA A 53 -3.91 13.31 -5.55
C ALA A 53 -3.32 14.04 -4.32
N LEU A 54 -2.31 13.47 -3.69
CA LEU A 54 -1.66 14.03 -2.48
C LEU A 54 -0.50 14.99 -2.77
N ILE A 55 -0.13 15.22 -4.03
CA ILE A 55 0.89 16.21 -4.39
C ILE A 55 0.25 17.60 -4.29
N PRO A 56 0.89 18.58 -3.61
CA PRO A 56 0.39 19.95 -3.54
C PRO A 56 0.21 20.60 -4.90
N HIS A 57 -0.76 21.52 -5.01
CA HIS A 57 -1.05 22.27 -6.25
C HIS A 57 0.16 22.99 -6.82
N GLU A 58 1.03 23.52 -5.98
CA GLU A 58 2.24 24.22 -6.38
C GLU A 58 3.23 23.35 -7.19
N TYR A 59 3.11 22.01 -7.06
CA TYR A 59 3.90 21.02 -7.82
C TYR A 59 3.05 20.29 -8.87
N GLY A 60 1.88 20.79 -9.21
CA GLY A 60 1.02 20.26 -10.28
C GLY A 60 0.13 19.07 -9.87
N GLY A 61 0.04 18.75 -8.60
CA GLY A 61 -0.90 17.76 -8.08
C GLY A 61 -2.27 18.34 -7.75
N SER A 62 -3.16 17.49 -7.24
CA SER A 62 -4.53 17.91 -6.88
C SER A 62 -4.67 18.43 -5.44
N GLY A 63 -3.63 18.28 -4.60
CA GLY A 63 -3.62 18.76 -3.21
C GLY A 63 -4.77 18.21 -2.35
N LEU A 64 -5.24 16.99 -2.67
CA LEU A 64 -6.36 16.38 -1.97
C LEU A 64 -5.96 15.97 -0.54
N THR A 65 -6.95 15.84 0.31
CA THR A 65 -6.83 15.37 1.68
C THR A 65 -6.60 13.86 1.73
N MET A 66 -6.19 13.34 2.89
CA MET A 66 -6.08 11.90 3.13
C MET A 66 -7.44 11.20 3.01
N ALA A 67 -8.51 11.87 3.44
CA ALA A 67 -9.87 11.37 3.30
C ALA A 67 -10.21 11.11 1.82
N GLU A 68 -10.00 12.10 0.95
CA GLU A 68 -10.25 12.00 -0.49
C GLU A 68 -9.37 10.95 -1.17
N ALA A 69 -8.06 10.94 -0.86
CA ALA A 69 -7.14 9.92 -1.37
C ALA A 69 -7.55 8.50 -0.95
N SER A 70 -8.07 8.33 0.28
CA SER A 70 -8.55 7.04 0.76
C SER A 70 -9.79 6.56 0.02
N VAL A 71 -10.67 7.47 -0.41
CA VAL A 71 -11.85 7.14 -1.25
C VAL A 71 -11.43 6.64 -2.63
N ILE A 72 -10.40 7.23 -3.23
CA ILE A 72 -9.85 6.76 -4.51
C ILE A 72 -9.40 5.30 -4.39
N MET A 73 -8.63 4.95 -3.36
CA MET A 73 -8.15 3.58 -3.15
C MET A 73 -9.29 2.60 -2.86
N GLU A 74 -10.27 3.00 -2.06
CA GLU A 74 -11.47 2.21 -1.79
C GLU A 74 -12.22 1.87 -3.07
N GLU A 75 -12.53 2.86 -3.92
CA GLU A 75 -13.32 2.65 -5.14
C GLU A 75 -12.59 1.82 -6.19
N ILE A 76 -11.27 1.95 -6.33
CA ILE A 76 -10.47 1.07 -7.20
C ILE A 76 -10.69 -0.41 -6.81
N ASN A 77 -10.56 -0.74 -5.52
CA ASN A 77 -10.69 -2.12 -5.05
C ASN A 77 -12.15 -2.59 -5.07
N ARG A 78 -13.11 -1.72 -4.71
CA ARG A 78 -14.54 -1.99 -4.76
C ARG A 78 -15.04 -2.26 -6.18
N SER A 79 -14.42 -1.64 -7.19
CA SER A 79 -14.70 -1.88 -8.61
C SER A 79 -14.11 -3.18 -9.17
N GLY A 80 -13.39 -3.97 -8.37
CA GLY A 80 -12.76 -5.22 -8.80
C GLY A 80 -11.32 -5.06 -9.31
N GLY A 81 -10.81 -3.83 -9.38
CA GLY A 81 -9.40 -3.55 -9.63
C GLY A 81 -8.51 -3.94 -8.44
N ASN A 82 -7.20 -3.77 -8.62
CA ASN A 82 -6.19 -3.98 -7.59
C ASN A 82 -5.30 -2.74 -7.50
N SER A 83 -5.56 -1.88 -6.52
CA SER A 83 -4.74 -0.68 -6.24
C SER A 83 -3.29 -1.01 -5.88
N GLY A 84 -2.98 -2.23 -5.46
CA GLY A 84 -1.62 -2.71 -5.26
C GLY A 84 -0.71 -2.58 -6.49
N ALA A 85 -1.28 -2.31 -7.69
CA ALA A 85 -0.53 -1.97 -8.88
C ALA A 85 0.08 -0.56 -8.85
N CYS A 86 -0.52 0.38 -8.10
CA CYS A 86 -0.19 1.80 -8.15
C CYS A 86 -0.17 2.51 -6.79
N HIS A 87 -0.72 1.91 -5.73
CA HIS A 87 -0.86 2.53 -4.41
C HIS A 87 0.46 3.05 -3.84
N GLY A 88 1.57 2.36 -4.15
CA GLY A 88 2.91 2.75 -3.69
C GLY A 88 3.22 4.20 -4.01
N GLN A 89 2.83 4.69 -5.18
CA GLN A 89 3.07 6.09 -5.56
C GLN A 89 2.44 7.07 -4.58
N MET A 90 1.24 6.80 -4.11
CA MET A 90 0.49 7.70 -3.23
C MET A 90 1.19 7.96 -1.89
N TYR A 91 1.83 6.94 -1.29
CA TYR A 91 2.48 7.11 0.01
C TYR A 91 4.00 7.25 -0.09
N VAL A 92 4.65 6.67 -1.11
CA VAL A 92 6.11 6.78 -1.28
C VAL A 92 6.50 8.21 -1.68
N MET A 93 5.77 8.84 -2.61
CA MET A 93 6.04 10.24 -2.99
C MET A 93 5.88 11.22 -1.82
N ASN A 94 5.05 10.88 -0.84
CA ASN A 94 4.82 11.72 0.34
C ASN A 94 6.11 11.94 1.15
N ALA A 95 7.07 11.03 1.05
CA ALA A 95 8.38 11.23 1.65
C ALA A 95 9.15 12.39 0.98
N ILE A 96 9.02 12.57 -0.34
CA ILE A 96 9.58 13.73 -1.04
C ILE A 96 8.83 15.01 -0.63
N VAL A 97 7.50 14.97 -0.60
CA VAL A 97 6.67 16.13 -0.19
C VAL A 97 7.07 16.63 1.20
N ARG A 98 7.29 15.73 2.15
CA ARG A 98 7.58 16.06 3.55
C ARG A 98 9.05 16.37 3.80
N SER A 99 9.96 15.61 3.23
CA SER A 99 11.38 15.61 3.60
C SER A 99 12.34 15.97 2.47
N GLY A 100 11.85 16.11 1.24
CA GLY A 100 12.68 16.53 0.11
C GLY A 100 13.23 17.94 0.28
N SER A 101 14.45 18.17 -0.21
CA SER A 101 14.99 19.52 -0.35
C SER A 101 14.12 20.34 -1.34
N PRO A 102 14.20 21.68 -1.33
CA PRO A 102 13.51 22.48 -2.35
C PRO A 102 13.81 22.01 -3.76
N ASP A 103 15.07 21.76 -4.10
CA ASP A 103 15.48 21.29 -5.42
C ASP A 103 14.89 19.92 -5.77
N GLN A 104 14.86 18.99 -4.81
CA GLN A 104 14.25 17.67 -5.00
C GLN A 104 12.73 17.79 -5.25
N LYS A 105 12.03 18.64 -4.51
CA LYS A 105 10.59 18.85 -4.69
C LYS A 105 10.28 19.46 -6.05
N GLU A 106 10.98 20.52 -6.42
CA GLU A 106 10.83 21.19 -7.71
C GLU A 106 11.18 20.29 -8.91
N PHE A 107 12.16 19.39 -8.74
CA PHE A 107 12.57 18.49 -9.79
C PHE A 107 11.68 17.26 -9.96
N TYR A 108 11.30 16.61 -8.85
CA TYR A 108 10.61 15.30 -8.89
C TYR A 108 9.09 15.43 -8.89
N LEU A 109 8.51 16.28 -8.03
CA LEU A 109 7.07 16.29 -7.84
C LEU A 109 6.27 16.67 -9.09
N PRO A 110 6.66 17.69 -9.89
CA PRO A 110 5.93 18.00 -11.12
C PRO A 110 5.99 16.86 -12.14
N LYS A 111 7.11 16.15 -12.23
CA LYS A 111 7.26 15.01 -13.14
C LYS A 111 6.44 13.80 -12.71
N ILE A 112 6.33 13.56 -11.39
CA ILE A 112 5.48 12.53 -10.84
C ILE A 112 4.00 12.90 -11.08
N ALA A 113 3.63 14.15 -10.84
CA ALA A 113 2.27 14.63 -11.06
C ALA A 113 1.84 14.51 -12.53
N ALA A 114 2.76 14.81 -13.47
CA ALA A 114 2.53 14.66 -14.91
C ALA A 114 2.62 13.21 -15.42
N GLY A 115 2.88 12.22 -14.57
CA GLY A 115 3.05 10.82 -14.97
C GLY A 115 4.34 10.52 -15.74
N GLN A 116 5.31 11.44 -15.74
CA GLN A 116 6.61 11.28 -16.41
C GLN A 116 7.60 10.43 -15.59
N LEU A 117 7.39 10.35 -14.28
CA LEU A 117 8.13 9.53 -13.34
C LEU A 117 7.18 8.76 -12.44
N ARG A 118 7.47 7.48 -12.21
CA ARG A 118 6.78 6.64 -11.22
C ARG A 118 7.67 6.37 -10.02
N ILE A 119 7.13 6.53 -8.82
CA ILE A 119 7.79 6.21 -7.56
C ILE A 119 6.90 5.26 -6.75
N GLN A 120 7.04 3.96 -6.96
CA GLN A 120 6.21 2.94 -6.32
C GLN A 120 7.00 2.01 -5.39
N SER A 121 8.33 2.15 -5.36
CA SER A 121 9.22 1.20 -4.72
C SER A 121 9.84 1.77 -3.46
N MET A 122 9.91 0.93 -2.41
CA MET A 122 10.52 1.28 -1.13
C MET A 122 11.42 0.14 -0.64
N GLY A 123 12.73 0.35 -0.69
CA GLY A 123 13.77 -0.61 -0.30
C GLY A 123 14.07 -0.54 1.21
N VAL A 124 13.29 -1.24 2.04
CA VAL A 124 13.43 -1.23 3.50
C VAL A 124 13.80 -2.61 4.04
N THR A 125 12.97 -3.61 3.80
CA THR A 125 13.10 -4.95 4.37
C THR A 125 14.32 -5.70 3.86
N GLU A 126 15.02 -6.40 4.76
CA GLU A 126 16.13 -7.29 4.42
C GLU A 126 15.81 -8.74 4.80
N PRO A 127 16.53 -9.75 4.29
CA PRO A 127 16.25 -11.16 4.59
C PRO A 127 16.22 -11.49 6.08
N THR A 128 16.95 -10.74 6.90
CA THR A 128 17.05 -10.96 8.35
C THR A 128 16.33 -9.90 9.18
N THR A 129 15.76 -8.87 8.56
CA THR A 129 15.16 -7.71 9.27
C THR A 129 13.86 -7.27 8.62
N GLY A 130 12.78 -7.97 8.91
CA GLY A 130 11.42 -7.54 8.55
C GLY A 130 10.83 -6.61 9.62
N SER A 131 10.46 -7.16 10.77
CA SER A 131 9.86 -6.38 11.88
C SER A 131 10.88 -5.52 12.64
N ASP A 132 12.10 -6.03 12.87
CA ASP A 132 13.19 -5.27 13.53
C ASP A 132 14.02 -4.48 12.50
N THR A 133 13.38 -3.55 11.82
CA THR A 133 13.99 -2.72 10.75
C THR A 133 15.23 -1.97 11.23
N THR A 134 15.32 -1.65 12.52
CA THR A 134 16.46 -0.91 13.09
C THR A 134 17.79 -1.68 13.05
N ARG A 135 17.76 -2.99 12.73
CA ARG A 135 18.94 -3.84 12.58
C ARG A 135 19.38 -4.06 11.15
N LEU A 136 18.84 -3.34 10.20
CA LEU A 136 19.23 -3.48 8.80
C LEU A 136 20.74 -3.27 8.60
N LYS A 137 21.28 -3.98 7.62
CA LYS A 137 22.73 -4.07 7.34
C LYS A 137 23.15 -3.38 6.04
N THR A 138 22.21 -3.13 5.12
CA THR A 138 22.51 -2.38 3.91
C THR A 138 23.16 -1.06 4.31
N SER A 139 24.39 -0.83 3.86
CA SER A 139 25.20 0.33 4.22
C SER A 139 25.25 1.34 3.09
N ALA A 140 25.41 2.61 3.43
CA ALA A 140 25.72 3.69 2.51
C ALA A 140 26.90 4.49 3.09
N VAL A 141 28.01 4.53 2.38
CA VAL A 141 29.22 5.20 2.81
C VAL A 141 29.54 6.32 1.81
N ARG A 142 29.82 7.52 2.32
CA ARG A 142 30.22 8.66 1.48
C ARG A 142 31.68 8.50 1.02
N LYS A 143 31.89 8.56 -0.29
CA LYS A 143 33.21 8.48 -0.90
C LYS A 143 33.25 9.37 -2.13
N ASP A 144 34.25 10.23 -2.21
CA ASP A 144 34.52 11.11 -3.38
C ASP A 144 33.28 11.92 -3.84
N GLY A 145 32.47 12.43 -2.89
CA GLY A 145 31.27 13.21 -3.17
C GLY A 145 30.07 12.39 -3.67
N ARG A 146 30.10 11.07 -3.49
CA ARG A 146 29.02 10.13 -3.83
C ARG A 146 28.72 9.22 -2.65
N TRP A 147 27.55 8.58 -2.67
CA TRP A 147 27.24 7.50 -1.77
C TRP A 147 27.51 6.15 -2.43
N VAL A 148 28.24 5.28 -1.77
CA VAL A 148 28.49 3.89 -2.18
C VAL A 148 27.66 2.96 -1.31
N ILE A 149 26.76 2.21 -1.95
CA ILE A 149 25.78 1.37 -1.27
C ILE A 149 26.12 -0.10 -1.47
N ASN A 150 26.09 -0.86 -0.37
CA ASN A 150 26.28 -2.30 -0.34
C ASN A 150 25.26 -2.98 0.54
N GLY A 151 24.70 -4.10 0.10
CA GLY A 151 23.73 -4.87 0.89
C GLY A 151 22.69 -5.58 0.06
N GLN A 152 21.56 -5.91 0.72
CA GLN A 152 20.48 -6.66 0.10
C GLN A 152 19.13 -6.19 0.66
N LYS A 153 18.13 -6.14 -0.21
CA LYS A 153 16.73 -5.93 0.15
C LYS A 153 15.88 -7.07 -0.39
N VAL A 154 14.74 -7.35 0.26
CA VAL A 154 13.82 -8.41 -0.13
C VAL A 154 12.38 -7.94 0.03
N TRP A 155 11.47 -8.55 -0.72
CA TRP A 155 10.04 -8.18 -0.77
C TRP A 155 9.80 -6.77 -1.31
N ILE A 156 10.65 -6.31 -2.23
CA ILE A 156 10.52 -4.98 -2.80
C ILE A 156 9.60 -5.02 -4.01
N SER A 157 8.49 -4.28 -3.90
CA SER A 157 7.45 -4.23 -4.93
C SER A 157 7.78 -3.25 -6.04
N ARG A 158 7.33 -3.56 -7.26
CA ARG A 158 7.22 -2.64 -8.41
C ARG A 158 8.52 -2.02 -8.89
N ILE A 159 9.67 -2.66 -8.66
CA ILE A 159 10.98 -2.18 -9.13
C ILE A 159 11.02 -2.03 -10.66
N GLN A 160 10.43 -2.98 -11.39
CA GLN A 160 10.42 -2.99 -12.86
C GLN A 160 9.44 -1.96 -13.44
N HIS A 161 8.56 -1.39 -12.61
CA HIS A 161 7.53 -0.42 -12.99
C HIS A 161 7.65 0.90 -12.24
N SER A 162 8.85 1.19 -11.72
CA SER A 162 9.20 2.44 -11.05
C SER A 162 10.42 3.05 -11.73
N ASP A 163 10.46 4.36 -11.80
CA ASP A 163 11.67 5.11 -12.19
C ASP A 163 12.55 5.42 -10.97
N LEU A 164 11.90 5.60 -9.81
CA LEU A 164 12.52 5.95 -8.54
C LEU A 164 12.19 4.96 -7.44
N MET A 165 13.14 4.77 -6.52
CA MET A 165 12.95 4.02 -5.28
C MET A 165 13.42 4.84 -4.08
N ILE A 166 12.68 4.80 -2.97
CA ILE A 166 13.23 5.22 -1.66
C ILE A 166 13.97 4.03 -1.05
N LEU A 167 15.23 4.23 -0.76
CA LEU A 167 16.09 3.23 -0.11
C LEU A 167 16.43 3.67 1.30
N LEU A 168 16.19 2.82 2.30
CA LEU A 168 16.69 2.98 3.65
C LEU A 168 17.99 2.20 3.81
N ALA A 169 19.07 2.90 4.16
CA ALA A 169 20.39 2.30 4.38
C ALA A 169 21.06 2.89 5.65
N ARG A 170 22.05 2.18 6.17
CA ARG A 170 22.80 2.59 7.35
C ARG A 170 24.00 3.43 6.95
N THR A 171 24.02 4.67 7.40
CA THR A 171 25.14 5.61 7.20
C THR A 171 26.09 5.68 8.38
N THR A 172 25.61 5.36 9.60
CA THR A 172 26.47 5.23 10.80
C THR A 172 26.37 3.80 11.33
N PRO A 173 27.48 3.10 11.57
CA PRO A 173 27.50 1.75 12.12
C PRO A 173 26.67 1.61 13.40
N LEU A 174 26.03 0.45 13.59
CA LEU A 174 25.10 0.22 14.72
C LEU A 174 25.77 0.34 16.09
N ASP A 175 27.04 0.01 16.19
CA ASP A 175 27.87 0.11 17.39
C ASP A 175 28.32 1.54 17.72
N GLN A 176 28.08 2.49 16.83
CA GLN A 176 28.43 3.90 16.98
C GLN A 176 27.22 4.81 17.26
N VAL A 177 26.02 4.26 17.37
CA VAL A 177 24.80 5.02 17.66
C VAL A 177 24.26 4.72 19.05
N THR A 178 23.62 5.71 19.68
CA THR A 178 23.00 5.54 21.01
C THR A 178 21.67 4.81 20.91
N LYS A 179 20.87 5.15 19.90
CA LYS A 179 19.59 4.49 19.62
C LYS A 179 19.67 3.76 18.29
N ARG A 180 19.18 2.52 18.22
CA ARG A 180 19.21 1.70 17.00
C ARG A 180 18.53 2.35 15.77
N SER A 181 17.57 3.25 16.01
CA SER A 181 16.88 4.02 14.98
C SER A 181 17.70 5.18 14.39
N GLU A 182 18.80 5.55 15.03
CA GLU A 182 19.74 6.55 14.54
C GLU A 182 20.74 5.94 13.56
N GLY A 183 21.39 6.79 12.75
CA GLY A 183 22.38 6.35 11.76
C GLY A 183 21.80 5.63 10.56
N LEU A 184 20.47 5.72 10.34
CA LEU A 184 19.78 5.27 9.15
C LEU A 184 19.42 6.48 8.30
N SER A 185 19.62 6.40 6.98
CA SER A 185 19.33 7.48 6.04
C SER A 185 18.44 6.99 4.89
N CYS A 186 17.59 7.86 4.38
CA CYS A 186 16.79 7.61 3.18
C CYS A 186 17.47 8.20 1.95
N PHE A 187 17.38 7.50 0.83
CA PHE A 187 17.93 7.93 -0.45
C PHE A 187 16.89 7.79 -1.55
N LEU A 188 16.87 8.74 -2.49
CA LEU A 188 16.17 8.62 -3.76
C LEU A 188 17.11 7.96 -4.77
N VAL A 189 16.78 6.75 -5.20
CA VAL A 189 17.58 5.99 -6.17
C VAL A 189 16.90 6.03 -7.53
N ASP A 190 17.59 6.56 -8.53
CA ASP A 190 17.18 6.45 -9.93
C ASP A 190 17.42 5.01 -10.39
N LEU A 191 16.34 4.27 -10.64
CA LEU A 191 16.39 2.86 -10.97
C LEU A 191 16.95 2.61 -12.38
N LYS A 192 16.71 3.54 -13.32
CA LYS A 192 17.25 3.42 -14.68
C LYS A 192 18.78 3.51 -14.70
N GLN A 193 19.33 4.32 -13.80
CA GLN A 193 20.78 4.44 -13.68
C GLN A 193 21.39 3.34 -12.80
N ALA A 194 20.66 2.83 -11.82
CA ALA A 194 21.16 1.87 -10.84
C ALA A 194 21.17 0.42 -11.36
N ILE A 195 20.11 -0.01 -12.07
CA ILE A 195 19.96 -1.40 -12.52
C ILE A 195 21.05 -1.73 -13.55
N GLY A 196 21.83 -2.78 -13.25
CA GLY A 196 22.99 -3.17 -14.06
C GLY A 196 24.27 -2.39 -13.76
N HIS A 197 24.21 -1.35 -12.90
CA HIS A 197 25.35 -0.53 -12.49
C HIS A 197 25.49 -0.54 -10.95
N GLY A 198 25.59 -1.73 -10.37
CA GLY A 198 25.69 -1.94 -8.93
C GLY A 198 24.37 -2.35 -8.27
N LEU A 199 23.24 -2.33 -8.99
CA LEU A 199 21.98 -2.91 -8.55
C LEU A 199 21.57 -4.10 -9.42
N THR A 200 21.45 -5.27 -8.79
CA THR A 200 20.88 -6.47 -9.41
C THR A 200 19.49 -6.74 -8.84
N VAL A 201 18.53 -6.99 -9.72
CA VAL A 201 17.13 -7.28 -9.39
C VAL A 201 16.82 -8.75 -9.69
N ARG A 202 16.24 -9.46 -8.72
CA ARG A 202 15.77 -10.84 -8.88
C ARG A 202 14.29 -10.93 -8.52
N PRO A 203 13.41 -11.27 -9.46
CA PRO A 203 11.99 -11.47 -9.19
C PRO A 203 11.76 -12.64 -8.21
N ILE A 204 10.78 -12.46 -7.30
CA ILE A 204 10.27 -13.48 -6.39
C ILE A 204 8.88 -13.89 -6.87
N LEU A 205 8.70 -15.16 -7.20
CA LEU A 205 7.38 -15.71 -7.48
C LEU A 205 6.60 -15.85 -6.16
N ASN A 206 5.40 -15.33 -6.14
CA ASN A 206 4.51 -15.38 -4.99
C ASN A 206 3.08 -15.77 -5.41
N MET A 207 2.16 -15.89 -4.45
CA MET A 207 0.80 -16.39 -4.71
C MET A 207 -0.12 -15.38 -5.43
N VAL A 208 0.26 -14.11 -5.50
CA VAL A 208 -0.54 -13.08 -6.17
C VAL A 208 0.19 -12.52 -7.38
N ASN A 209 -0.52 -11.89 -8.32
CA ASN A 209 0.10 -11.11 -9.38
C ASN A 209 0.55 -9.75 -8.83
N HIS A 210 1.61 -9.77 -8.02
CA HIS A 210 2.24 -8.60 -7.45
C HIS A 210 3.75 -8.71 -7.62
N GLU A 211 4.30 -7.96 -8.57
CA GLU A 211 5.73 -7.97 -8.84
C GLU A 211 6.50 -7.62 -7.57
N THR A 212 7.36 -8.54 -7.17
CA THR A 212 8.11 -8.51 -5.92
C THR A 212 9.52 -9.00 -6.16
N ASN A 213 10.52 -8.38 -5.56
CA ASN A 213 11.91 -8.62 -5.89
C ASN A 213 12.81 -8.75 -4.66
N GLU A 214 13.94 -9.45 -4.87
CA GLU A 214 15.19 -9.26 -4.14
C GLU A 214 16.05 -8.25 -4.87
N LEU A 215 16.73 -7.39 -4.12
CA LEU A 215 17.67 -6.39 -4.62
C LEU A 215 19.03 -6.64 -4.00
N PHE A 216 20.07 -6.68 -4.84
CA PHE A 216 21.46 -6.80 -4.40
C PHE A 216 22.22 -5.54 -4.81
N PHE A 217 22.83 -4.90 -3.83
CA PHE A 217 23.65 -3.72 -4.00
C PHE A 217 25.12 -4.11 -3.86
N ASP A 218 25.88 -3.92 -4.93
CA ASP A 218 27.32 -4.17 -4.97
C ASP A 218 28.00 -2.92 -5.51
N GLN A 219 28.60 -2.14 -4.62
CA GLN A 219 29.26 -0.88 -4.92
C GLN A 219 28.38 0.07 -5.77
N LEU A 220 27.06 0.09 -5.50
CA LEU A 220 26.16 1.03 -6.18
C LEU A 220 26.53 2.46 -5.79
N GLU A 221 26.94 3.25 -6.77
CA GLU A 221 27.22 4.68 -6.59
C GLU A 221 26.00 5.53 -6.94
N ILE A 222 25.56 6.36 -6.00
CA ILE A 222 24.51 7.37 -6.23
C ILE A 222 25.03 8.76 -5.89
N PRO A 223 24.44 9.83 -6.48
CA PRO A 223 24.86 11.21 -6.21
C PRO A 223 24.71 11.60 -4.73
N ASP A 224 25.46 12.59 -4.27
CA ASP A 224 25.39 13.09 -2.90
C ASP A 224 24.02 13.69 -2.56
N ASP A 225 23.41 14.37 -3.52
CA ASP A 225 22.07 14.97 -3.42
C ASP A 225 20.91 13.96 -3.51
N ALA A 226 21.19 12.66 -3.68
CA ALA A 226 20.21 11.60 -3.54
C ALA A 226 19.73 11.40 -2.09
N LEU A 227 20.40 11.97 -1.09
CA LEU A 227 19.98 11.94 0.30
C LEU A 227 18.63 12.63 0.47
N LEU A 228 17.65 11.91 1.01
CA LEU A 228 16.32 12.43 1.30
C LEU A 228 16.20 12.77 2.79
N GLY A 229 15.98 14.05 3.09
CA GLY A 229 15.91 14.55 4.46
C GLY A 229 17.29 14.69 5.11
N VAL A 230 17.41 14.33 6.38
CA VAL A 230 18.63 14.52 7.18
C VAL A 230 19.38 13.20 7.34
N GLU A 231 20.68 13.22 7.11
CA GLU A 231 21.55 12.06 7.34
C GLU A 231 21.41 11.53 8.77
N GLY A 232 21.31 10.22 8.91
CA GLY A 232 21.13 9.53 10.20
C GLY A 232 19.72 9.58 10.78
N GLN A 233 18.76 10.30 10.14
CA GLN A 233 17.37 10.40 10.59
C GLN A 233 16.36 9.75 9.63
N GLY A 234 16.82 8.95 8.68
CA GLY A 234 15.98 8.33 7.65
C GLY A 234 14.89 7.41 8.21
N PHE A 235 15.11 6.79 9.38
CA PHE A 235 14.06 5.99 10.02
C PHE A 235 12.87 6.85 10.46
N LYS A 236 13.12 8.06 10.98
CA LYS A 236 12.05 9.02 11.31
C LYS A 236 11.33 9.49 10.05
N THR A 237 12.09 9.88 9.01
CA THR A 237 11.55 10.26 7.70
C THR A 237 10.60 9.19 7.15
N LEU A 238 10.97 7.91 7.27
CA LEU A 238 10.13 6.80 6.85
C LEU A 238 8.86 6.68 7.71
N LEU A 239 9.01 6.71 9.05
CA LEU A 239 7.89 6.57 9.99
C LEU A 239 6.81 7.64 9.78
N ASP A 240 7.19 8.87 9.44
CA ASP A 240 6.27 9.97 9.19
C ASP A 240 5.35 9.70 7.98
N GLY A 241 5.78 8.87 7.02
CA GLY A 241 4.98 8.40 5.87
C GLY A 241 4.08 7.20 6.16
N LEU A 242 4.43 6.37 7.15
CA LEU A 242 3.76 5.07 7.35
C LEU A 242 2.31 5.16 7.84
N ASN A 243 1.88 6.26 8.46
CA ASN A 243 0.48 6.41 8.86
C ASN A 243 -0.43 6.64 7.64
N ALA A 244 0.05 7.38 6.64
CA ALA A 244 -0.63 7.53 5.36
C ALA A 244 -0.77 6.19 4.64
N GLU A 245 0.34 5.43 4.53
CA GLU A 245 0.35 4.09 3.95
C GLU A 245 -0.68 3.16 4.61
N ARG A 246 -0.67 3.05 5.95
CA ARG A 246 -1.61 2.20 6.69
C ARG A 246 -3.06 2.59 6.46
N THR A 247 -3.34 3.89 6.37
CA THR A 247 -4.69 4.41 6.16
C THR A 247 -5.19 4.15 4.74
N LEU A 248 -4.34 4.34 3.72
CA LEU A 248 -4.68 4.03 2.33
C LEU A 248 -4.89 2.53 2.13
N ILE A 249 -4.02 1.68 2.70
CA ILE A 249 -4.19 0.23 2.65
C ILE A 249 -5.45 -0.23 3.42
N ALA A 250 -5.83 0.44 4.50
CA ALA A 250 -7.12 0.16 5.14
C ALA A 250 -8.29 0.45 4.20
N ALA A 251 -8.23 1.52 3.42
CA ALA A 251 -9.26 1.85 2.42
C ALA A 251 -9.34 0.81 1.30
N GLU A 252 -8.20 0.31 0.81
CA GLU A 252 -8.13 -0.79 -0.16
C GLU A 252 -8.81 -2.06 0.38
N CYS A 253 -8.48 -2.44 1.61
CA CYS A 253 -9.11 -3.59 2.28
C CYS A 253 -10.63 -3.41 2.41
N ILE A 254 -11.10 -2.20 2.73
CA ILE A 254 -12.54 -1.89 2.83
C ILE A 254 -13.19 -2.05 1.45
N GLY A 255 -12.56 -1.52 0.39
CA GLY A 255 -13.03 -1.71 -0.98
C GLY A 255 -13.12 -3.19 -1.38
N ASP A 256 -12.10 -3.98 -1.06
CA ASP A 256 -12.13 -5.44 -1.25
C ASP A 256 -13.27 -6.09 -0.45
N GLY A 257 -13.45 -5.70 0.81
CA GLY A 257 -14.53 -6.20 1.67
C GLY A 257 -15.91 -5.99 1.04
N TYR A 258 -16.19 -4.78 0.56
CA TYR A 258 -17.44 -4.48 -0.15
C TYR A 258 -17.59 -5.28 -1.43
N TRP A 259 -16.52 -5.44 -2.22
CA TRP A 259 -16.54 -6.26 -3.42
C TRP A 259 -16.92 -7.73 -3.12
N PHE A 260 -16.30 -8.33 -2.10
CA PHE A 260 -16.62 -9.71 -1.71
C PHE A 260 -18.06 -9.86 -1.22
N ILE A 261 -18.53 -8.92 -0.40
CA ILE A 261 -19.90 -8.94 0.15
C ILE A 261 -20.92 -8.84 -0.99
N GLU A 262 -20.71 -7.94 -1.95
CA GLU A 262 -21.61 -7.76 -3.09
C GLU A 262 -21.63 -9.01 -3.97
N ARG A 263 -20.48 -9.64 -4.25
CA ARG A 263 -20.39 -10.89 -5.00
C ARG A 263 -21.10 -12.05 -4.27
N ALA A 264 -20.88 -12.18 -2.97
CA ALA A 264 -21.54 -13.19 -2.15
C ALA A 264 -23.06 -12.98 -2.12
N ARG A 265 -23.50 -11.73 -1.90
CA ARG A 265 -24.92 -11.35 -1.90
C ARG A 265 -25.62 -11.69 -3.22
N LYS A 266 -25.00 -11.29 -4.32
CA LYS A 266 -25.55 -11.56 -5.68
C LYS A 266 -25.66 -13.06 -5.91
N TYR A 267 -24.57 -13.79 -5.72
CA TYR A 267 -24.57 -15.25 -5.92
C TYR A 267 -25.58 -15.97 -5.02
N ALA A 268 -25.66 -15.60 -3.74
CA ALA A 268 -26.60 -16.18 -2.80
C ALA A 268 -28.07 -15.92 -3.18
N SER A 269 -28.37 -14.79 -3.83
CA SER A 269 -29.70 -14.43 -4.29
C SER A 269 -30.12 -15.15 -5.56
N GLU A 270 -29.16 -15.48 -6.44
CA GLU A 270 -29.40 -16.08 -7.76
C GLU A 270 -29.27 -17.62 -7.74
N ARG A 271 -28.36 -18.16 -6.93
CA ARG A 271 -28.08 -19.61 -6.91
C ARG A 271 -29.22 -20.38 -6.24
N VAL A 272 -29.91 -21.22 -7.01
CA VAL A 272 -31.01 -22.07 -6.52
C VAL A 272 -30.50 -23.47 -6.21
N VAL A 273 -30.76 -23.94 -4.98
CA VAL A 273 -30.50 -25.30 -4.50
C VAL A 273 -31.72 -25.74 -3.68
N PHE A 274 -32.17 -26.98 -3.85
CA PHE A 274 -33.41 -27.48 -3.21
C PHE A 274 -34.64 -26.60 -3.47
N GLY A 275 -34.75 -26.03 -4.71
CA GLY A 275 -35.91 -25.27 -5.14
C GLY A 275 -36.02 -23.83 -4.66
N ARG A 276 -35.00 -23.30 -3.98
CA ARG A 276 -34.98 -21.91 -3.51
C ARG A 276 -33.56 -21.30 -3.56
N PRO A 277 -33.42 -19.95 -3.61
CA PRO A 277 -32.15 -19.29 -3.50
C PRO A 277 -31.41 -19.69 -2.20
N ILE A 278 -30.10 -19.93 -2.29
CA ILE A 278 -29.31 -20.32 -1.11
C ILE A 278 -29.27 -19.22 -0.04
N GLY A 279 -29.43 -17.95 -0.45
CA GLY A 279 -29.54 -16.79 0.42
C GLY A 279 -30.78 -16.81 1.35
N GLN A 280 -31.73 -17.74 1.16
CA GLN A 280 -32.82 -17.96 2.12
C GLN A 280 -32.42 -18.81 3.33
N ASN A 281 -31.19 -19.31 3.39
CA ASN A 281 -30.67 -20.06 4.52
C ASN A 281 -29.89 -19.16 5.47
N GLN A 282 -30.21 -19.18 6.76
CA GLN A 282 -29.50 -18.39 7.78
C GLN A 282 -28.00 -18.71 7.83
N GLY A 283 -27.61 -19.97 7.57
CA GLY A 283 -26.22 -20.37 7.50
C GLY A 283 -25.43 -19.73 6.34
N VAL A 284 -26.12 -19.09 5.37
CA VAL A 284 -25.53 -18.29 4.30
C VAL A 284 -25.68 -16.79 4.59
N GLN A 285 -26.86 -16.36 5.07
CA GLN A 285 -27.16 -14.95 5.34
C GLN A 285 -26.29 -14.38 6.47
N PHE A 286 -26.16 -15.11 7.58
CA PHE A 286 -25.52 -14.57 8.78
C PHE A 286 -24.03 -14.32 8.59
N PRO A 287 -23.24 -15.22 7.99
CA PRO A 287 -21.84 -14.90 7.70
C PRO A 287 -21.66 -13.68 6.77
N ILE A 288 -22.51 -13.50 5.76
CA ILE A 288 -22.46 -12.33 4.87
C ILE A 288 -22.81 -11.06 5.67
N ALA A 289 -23.82 -11.10 6.52
CA ALA A 289 -24.21 -9.97 7.36
C ALA A 289 -23.12 -9.60 8.40
N GLU A 290 -22.49 -10.60 9.01
CA GLU A 290 -21.38 -10.40 9.95
C GLU A 290 -20.17 -9.75 9.25
N ALA A 291 -19.80 -10.27 8.08
CA ALA A 291 -18.72 -9.69 7.28
C ALA A 291 -18.98 -8.22 6.91
N TYR A 292 -20.23 -7.89 6.57
CA TYR A 292 -20.63 -6.50 6.32
C TYR A 292 -20.46 -5.62 7.56
N ILE A 293 -20.91 -6.06 8.72
CA ILE A 293 -20.77 -5.32 9.98
C ILE A 293 -19.31 -5.08 10.33
N GLU A 294 -18.43 -6.06 10.11
CA GLU A 294 -16.99 -5.92 10.37
C GLU A 294 -16.33 -4.92 9.41
N VAL A 295 -16.71 -4.91 8.13
CA VAL A 295 -16.22 -3.93 7.15
C VAL A 295 -16.67 -2.52 7.51
N GLU A 296 -17.94 -2.32 7.91
CA GLU A 296 -18.45 -1.03 8.37
C GLU A 296 -17.71 -0.51 9.62
N ALA A 297 -17.47 -1.38 10.60
CA ALA A 297 -16.71 -1.02 11.79
C ALA A 297 -15.26 -0.63 11.48
N ALA A 298 -14.61 -1.34 10.55
CA ALA A 298 -13.28 -1.00 10.05
C ALA A 298 -13.27 0.34 9.31
N ASN A 299 -14.32 0.62 8.52
CA ASN A 299 -14.48 1.86 7.77
C ASN A 299 -14.59 3.07 8.71
N LEU A 300 -15.33 2.97 9.80
CA LEU A 300 -15.41 4.03 10.82
C LEU A 300 -14.02 4.35 11.42
N MET A 301 -13.19 3.34 11.64
CA MET A 301 -11.83 3.55 12.14
C MET A 301 -10.92 4.19 11.07
N ARG A 302 -11.07 3.83 9.80
CA ARG A 302 -10.36 4.48 8.68
C ARG A 302 -10.70 5.98 8.62
N TRP A 303 -11.98 6.34 8.70
CA TRP A 303 -12.39 7.75 8.71
C TRP A 303 -11.81 8.52 9.90
N LYS A 304 -11.74 7.89 11.08
CA LYS A 304 -11.10 8.49 12.25
C LYS A 304 -9.61 8.73 12.02
N ALA A 305 -8.91 7.82 11.34
CA ALA A 305 -7.51 7.99 10.98
C ALA A 305 -7.31 9.14 9.98
N CYS A 306 -8.13 9.18 8.91
CA CYS A 306 -8.12 10.26 7.93
C CYS A 306 -8.33 11.63 8.59
N ALA A 307 -9.36 11.79 9.41
CA ALA A 307 -9.66 13.05 10.09
C ALA A 307 -8.51 13.57 10.94
N LYS A 308 -7.77 12.70 11.61
CA LYS A 308 -6.59 13.09 12.39
C LYS A 308 -5.40 13.48 11.50
N ILE A 309 -5.16 12.75 10.41
CA ILE A 309 -4.09 13.08 9.47
C ILE A 309 -4.35 14.42 8.82
N ASP A 310 -5.57 14.66 8.35
CA ASP A 310 -5.98 15.92 7.69
C ASP A 310 -5.96 17.11 8.66
N ALA A 311 -6.22 16.86 9.94
CA ALA A 311 -6.05 17.86 11.01
C ALA A 311 -4.60 18.02 11.51
N HIS A 312 -3.62 17.38 10.86
CA HIS A 312 -2.21 17.35 11.26
C HIS A 312 -1.97 16.87 12.70
N GLN A 313 -2.82 15.99 13.21
CA GLN A 313 -2.72 15.39 14.54
C GLN A 313 -1.97 14.06 14.48
N ASN A 314 -1.52 13.58 15.64
CA ASN A 314 -0.94 12.23 15.75
C ASN A 314 -2.03 11.17 15.49
N ALA A 315 -1.93 10.49 14.37
CA ALA A 315 -2.86 9.45 13.93
C ALA A 315 -2.28 8.02 14.08
N GLY A 316 -1.14 7.86 14.76
CA GLY A 316 -0.45 6.57 14.82
C GLY A 316 -1.32 5.44 15.38
N ALA A 317 -2.10 5.70 16.42
CA ALA A 317 -3.01 4.72 17.00
C ALA A 317 -4.14 4.34 16.02
N GLU A 318 -4.82 5.34 15.46
CA GLU A 318 -5.95 5.14 14.56
C GLU A 318 -5.53 4.48 13.24
N ALA A 319 -4.41 4.88 12.64
CA ALA A 319 -3.89 4.27 11.41
C ALA A 319 -3.52 2.79 11.59
N ASN A 320 -2.90 2.43 12.74
CA ASN A 320 -2.62 1.04 13.07
C ASN A 320 -3.91 0.22 13.28
N MET A 321 -4.86 0.75 14.04
CA MET A 321 -6.14 0.09 14.29
C MET A 321 -6.97 -0.04 13.01
N ALA A 322 -7.02 0.99 12.17
CA ALA A 322 -7.73 0.96 10.88
C ALA A 322 -7.16 -0.14 9.98
N LYS A 323 -5.83 -0.19 9.82
CA LYS A 323 -5.17 -1.22 9.02
C LYS A 323 -5.45 -2.63 9.53
N TYR A 324 -5.37 -2.85 10.83
CA TYR A 324 -5.65 -4.15 11.44
C TYR A 324 -7.10 -4.59 11.21
N LEU A 325 -8.06 -3.73 11.54
CA LEU A 325 -9.48 -4.04 11.42
C LEU A 325 -9.87 -4.26 9.95
N ALA A 326 -9.42 -3.39 9.05
CA ALA A 326 -9.77 -3.49 7.63
C ALA A 326 -9.17 -4.74 6.97
N ALA A 327 -7.90 -5.05 7.25
CA ALA A 327 -7.28 -6.26 6.72
C ALA A 327 -7.96 -7.53 7.23
N LYS A 328 -8.37 -7.56 8.51
CA LYS A 328 -9.11 -8.68 9.09
C LYS A 328 -10.49 -8.79 8.44
N ALA A 329 -11.26 -7.71 8.38
CA ALA A 329 -12.62 -7.69 7.82
C ALA A 329 -12.64 -8.11 6.34
N SER A 330 -11.71 -7.59 5.53
CA SER A 330 -11.55 -7.97 4.14
C SER A 330 -11.22 -9.45 3.97
N TRP A 331 -10.34 -10.00 4.80
CA TRP A 331 -9.99 -11.41 4.78
C TRP A 331 -11.17 -12.31 5.15
N GLU A 332 -11.95 -11.96 6.16
CA GLU A 332 -13.17 -12.71 6.53
C GLU A 332 -14.25 -12.60 5.44
N ALA A 333 -14.45 -11.42 4.87
CA ALA A 333 -15.35 -11.25 3.71
C ALA A 333 -14.94 -12.11 2.51
N ALA A 334 -13.64 -12.24 2.25
CA ALA A 334 -13.10 -13.11 1.20
C ALA A 334 -13.40 -14.60 1.47
N ASN A 335 -13.20 -15.06 2.72
CA ASN A 335 -13.54 -16.43 3.13
C ASN A 335 -15.04 -16.70 2.99
N VAL A 336 -15.89 -15.79 3.44
CA VAL A 336 -17.35 -15.90 3.31
C VAL A 336 -17.78 -15.93 1.86
N CYS A 337 -17.22 -15.07 1.01
CA CYS A 337 -17.54 -15.03 -0.41
C CYS A 337 -17.14 -16.33 -1.10
N LEU A 338 -15.92 -16.80 -0.90
CA LEU A 338 -15.45 -18.07 -1.49
C LEU A 338 -16.30 -19.26 -1.01
N GLN A 339 -16.61 -19.34 0.27
CA GLN A 339 -17.47 -20.38 0.83
C GLN A 339 -18.89 -20.32 0.27
N THR A 340 -19.46 -19.12 0.08
CA THR A 340 -20.79 -18.92 -0.50
C THR A 340 -20.86 -19.43 -1.94
N HIS A 341 -19.81 -19.22 -2.73
CA HIS A 341 -19.72 -19.71 -4.11
C HIS A 341 -19.45 -21.22 -4.19
N GLY A 342 -18.91 -21.83 -3.13
CA GLY A 342 -18.54 -23.25 -3.13
C GLY A 342 -17.50 -23.56 -4.22
N GLY A 343 -17.72 -24.61 -5.00
CA GLY A 343 -16.80 -24.98 -6.11
C GLY A 343 -16.57 -23.85 -7.13
N PHE A 344 -17.56 -23.02 -7.38
CA PHE A 344 -17.42 -21.88 -8.29
C PHE A 344 -16.53 -20.76 -7.74
N GLY A 345 -16.31 -20.71 -6.44
CA GLY A 345 -15.34 -19.78 -5.85
C GLY A 345 -13.88 -20.06 -6.21
N PHE A 346 -13.57 -21.29 -6.65
CA PHE A 346 -12.25 -21.69 -7.18
C PHE A 346 -12.09 -21.47 -8.69
N ALA A 347 -13.19 -21.19 -9.40
CA ALA A 347 -13.14 -21.01 -10.85
C ALA A 347 -12.68 -19.57 -11.16
N CYS A 348 -11.62 -19.45 -12.00
CA CYS A 348 -11.04 -18.16 -12.35
C CYS A 348 -12.06 -17.18 -12.96
N GLU A 349 -13.05 -17.69 -13.71
CA GLU A 349 -14.11 -16.90 -14.36
C GLU A 349 -15.02 -16.12 -13.39
N TYR A 350 -15.02 -16.48 -12.08
CA TYR A 350 -15.76 -15.76 -11.04
C TYR A 350 -14.95 -14.68 -10.33
N ASP A 351 -13.64 -14.59 -10.58
CA ASP A 351 -12.69 -13.64 -9.98
C ASP A 351 -12.56 -13.70 -8.44
N VAL A 352 -13.34 -14.54 -7.77
CA VAL A 352 -13.30 -14.67 -6.30
C VAL A 352 -11.95 -15.16 -5.84
N GLU A 353 -11.37 -16.19 -6.50
CA GLU A 353 -10.06 -16.74 -6.15
C GLU A 353 -8.93 -15.73 -6.38
N ARG A 354 -8.99 -14.90 -7.44
CA ARG A 354 -8.03 -13.85 -7.72
C ARG A 354 -8.03 -12.80 -6.61
N LYS A 355 -9.18 -12.22 -6.31
CA LYS A 355 -9.34 -11.23 -5.24
C LYS A 355 -9.00 -11.82 -3.86
N PHE A 356 -9.32 -13.11 -3.62
CA PHE A 356 -8.95 -13.83 -2.40
C PHE A 356 -7.42 -13.87 -2.20
N ARG A 357 -6.65 -14.15 -3.27
CA ARG A 357 -5.18 -14.10 -3.22
C ARG A 357 -4.67 -12.68 -3.00
N GLU A 358 -5.26 -11.68 -3.66
CA GLU A 358 -4.89 -10.27 -3.54
C GLU A 358 -5.06 -9.76 -2.11
N THR A 359 -6.25 -9.90 -1.52
CA THR A 359 -6.54 -9.39 -0.18
C THR A 359 -5.74 -10.10 0.92
N ARG A 360 -5.23 -11.33 0.67
CA ARG A 360 -4.38 -12.05 1.63
C ARG A 360 -3.07 -11.31 1.93
N LEU A 361 -2.55 -10.56 0.98
CA LEU A 361 -1.34 -9.76 1.15
C LEU A 361 -1.44 -8.83 2.37
N TYR A 362 -2.58 -8.20 2.56
CA TYR A 362 -2.79 -7.21 3.62
C TYR A 362 -2.74 -7.78 5.05
N GLN A 363 -2.83 -9.09 5.22
CA GLN A 363 -2.60 -9.73 6.52
C GLN A 363 -1.13 -9.72 6.95
N VAL A 364 -0.19 -9.56 6.02
CA VAL A 364 1.25 -9.61 6.29
C VAL A 364 1.97 -8.29 6.00
N ALA A 365 1.47 -7.50 5.06
CA ALA A 365 2.05 -6.23 4.61
C ALA A 365 1.10 -5.05 4.90
N PRO A 366 1.62 -3.81 5.00
CA PRO A 366 3.02 -3.37 5.10
C PRO A 366 3.62 -3.57 6.50
N ILE A 367 2.79 -3.83 7.49
CA ILE A 367 3.18 -4.05 8.89
C ILE A 367 2.48 -5.30 9.43
N SER A 368 3.22 -6.13 10.16
CA SER A 368 2.64 -7.32 10.77
C SER A 368 1.65 -6.99 11.90
N THR A 369 0.64 -7.82 12.05
CA THR A 369 -0.36 -7.72 13.13
C THR A 369 0.29 -7.67 14.52
N ASN A 370 1.38 -8.43 14.73
CA ASN A 370 2.10 -8.41 16.00
C ASN A 370 2.68 -7.03 16.34
N MET A 371 3.25 -6.33 15.33
CA MET A 371 3.78 -4.98 15.53
C MET A 371 2.67 -3.97 15.82
N ILE A 372 1.48 -4.13 15.22
CA ILE A 372 0.31 -3.31 15.53
C ILE A 372 -0.12 -3.53 16.99
N PHE A 373 -0.21 -4.79 17.43
CA PHE A 373 -0.57 -5.10 18.83
C PHE A 373 0.46 -4.56 19.82
N SER A 374 1.75 -4.72 19.53
CA SER A 374 2.81 -4.13 20.37
C SER A 374 2.67 -2.61 20.45
N TYR A 375 2.43 -1.94 19.32
CA TYR A 375 2.23 -0.49 19.30
C TYR A 375 1.03 -0.07 20.16
N VAL A 376 -0.10 -0.74 20.01
CA VAL A 376 -1.31 -0.43 20.80
C VAL A 376 -1.08 -0.71 22.29
N ALA A 377 -0.46 -1.85 22.62
CA ALA A 377 -0.15 -2.20 24.01
C ALA A 377 0.76 -1.16 24.68
N GLU A 378 1.86 -0.80 24.04
CA GLU A 378 2.86 0.10 24.62
C GLU A 378 2.42 1.57 24.58
N HIS A 379 1.96 2.05 23.42
CA HIS A 379 1.76 3.49 23.20
C HIS A 379 0.33 3.98 23.44
N VAL A 380 -0.66 3.09 23.45
CA VAL A 380 -2.06 3.44 23.71
C VAL A 380 -2.47 3.03 25.12
N LEU A 381 -2.15 1.79 25.51
CA LEU A 381 -2.55 1.23 26.80
C LEU A 381 -1.51 1.45 27.91
N GLY A 382 -0.28 1.88 27.56
CA GLY A 382 0.80 2.13 28.52
C GLY A 382 1.38 0.86 29.18
N LEU A 383 1.23 -0.29 28.51
CA LEU A 383 1.80 -1.55 29.00
C LEU A 383 3.32 -1.57 28.83
N PRO A 384 4.05 -2.31 29.66
CA PRO A 384 5.50 -2.46 29.51
C PRO A 384 5.87 -3.04 28.15
N LYS A 385 7.00 -2.59 27.63
CA LYS A 385 7.56 -3.10 26.36
C LYS A 385 7.87 -4.59 26.46
N SER A 386 7.48 -5.35 25.44
CA SER A 386 7.59 -6.82 25.45
C SER A 386 8.91 -7.35 24.92
N TYR A 387 9.76 -6.52 24.31
CA TYR A 387 11.06 -6.92 23.71
C TYR A 387 12.11 -5.80 23.74
#